data_e0c6fa729fca8e2ab52eb71c719fd377
#
_entry.id   e0c6fa729fca8e2ab52eb71c719fd377
#
_cell.length_a   1.000
_cell.length_b   1.000
_cell.length_c   1.000
_cell.angle_alpha   90.00
_cell.angle_beta   90.00
_cell.angle_gamma   90.00
#
_symmetry.space_group_name_H-M   'P 1'
#
loop_
_entity.id
_entity.type
_entity.pdbx_description
1 polymer ?
#
loop_
_entity_poly.entity_id
_entity_poly.type
_entity_poly.pdbx_seq_one_letter_code
_entity_poly.pdbx_strand_id
1 'polypeptide(L)'
;MARLLVYDAYENKVYTYSNLRENDPMPYSTGRTLTVREFRGKSNSPVLWTTIAAMEAWNLTRRKYGRGIPVGYAFRRIWEGGHGTRSQHYAGVAFDVGQTFSRTQRTAIYNAARSTGAWGYVEPLSQTPTWVHFDRRYGTPACRGTTAGYPT
;
A
#
# COMPACT_ATOMS: atom_id res chain seq x y z
N MET A 1 -10.21 -15.69 8.75
CA MET A 1 -8.73 -15.61 8.63
C MET A 1 -8.33 -15.43 7.18
N ALA A 2 -7.19 -14.83 6.94
CA ALA A 2 -6.75 -14.50 5.59
C ALA A 2 -5.48 -15.24 5.21
N ARG A 3 -5.34 -15.50 3.91
CA ARG A 3 -4.09 -15.92 3.29
C ARG A 3 -3.51 -14.73 2.53
N LEU A 4 -2.22 -14.51 2.67
CA LEU A 4 -1.53 -13.40 2.04
C LEU A 4 -0.42 -13.92 1.14
N LEU A 5 -0.38 -13.42 -0.08
CA LEU A 5 0.70 -13.66 -1.04
C LEU A 5 1.57 -12.41 -1.10
N VAL A 6 2.87 -12.57 -0.93
CA VAL A 6 3.84 -11.46 -0.99
C VAL A 6 4.87 -11.76 -2.05
N TYR A 7 4.92 -10.91 -3.07
CA TYR A 7 5.92 -11.04 -4.13
C TYR A 7 7.24 -10.36 -3.71
N ASP A 8 8.31 -11.12 -3.83
CA ASP A 8 9.68 -10.63 -3.68
C ASP A 8 10.31 -10.48 -5.07
N ALA A 9 10.47 -9.23 -5.52
CA ALA A 9 11.02 -8.92 -6.83
C ALA A 9 12.53 -9.21 -6.92
N TYR A 10 13.23 -9.20 -5.80
CA TYR A 10 14.68 -9.47 -5.78
C TYR A 10 14.95 -10.95 -6.06
N GLU A 11 14.14 -11.84 -5.48
CA GLU A 11 14.29 -13.28 -5.65
C GLU A 11 13.35 -13.85 -6.72
N ASN A 12 12.42 -13.06 -7.21
CA ASN A 12 11.37 -13.49 -8.14
C ASN A 12 10.58 -14.68 -7.56
N LYS A 13 10.12 -14.53 -6.33
CA LYS A 13 9.37 -15.55 -5.61
C LYS A 13 8.13 -14.96 -4.97
N VAL A 14 7.12 -15.80 -4.81
CA VAL A 14 5.92 -15.47 -4.03
C VAL A 14 5.95 -16.25 -2.73
N TYR A 15 5.89 -15.55 -1.62
CA TYR A 15 5.79 -16.15 -0.30
C TYR A 15 4.33 -16.16 0.14
N THR A 16 3.89 -17.24 0.75
CA THR A 16 2.51 -17.42 1.21
C THR A 16 2.48 -17.46 2.73
N TYR A 17 1.61 -16.65 3.31
CA TYR A 17 1.34 -16.60 4.74
C TYR A 17 -0.12 -16.99 4.94
N SER A 18 -0.36 -18.03 5.75
CA SER A 18 -1.69 -18.58 5.95
C SER A 18 -2.20 -18.27 7.36
N ASN A 19 -3.51 -18.33 7.53
CA ASN A 19 -4.18 -18.22 8.83
C ASN A 19 -3.91 -16.88 9.55
N LEU A 20 -3.74 -15.79 8.80
CA LEU A 20 -3.59 -14.48 9.38
C LEU A 20 -4.92 -13.98 9.95
N ARG A 21 -4.87 -13.47 11.18
CA ARG A 21 -6.02 -12.85 11.84
C ARG A 21 -6.10 -11.39 11.42
N GLU A 22 -7.28 -10.79 11.53
CA GLU A 22 -7.49 -9.40 11.15
C GLU A 22 -6.65 -8.42 11.96
N ASN A 23 -6.36 -8.71 13.21
CA ASN A 23 -5.53 -7.85 14.06
C ASN A 23 -4.04 -8.19 14.01
N ASP A 24 -3.64 -9.19 13.23
CA ASP A 24 -2.21 -9.49 13.05
C ASP A 24 -1.55 -8.37 12.24
N PRO A 25 -0.27 -8.10 12.49
CA PRO A 25 0.49 -7.20 11.63
C PRO A 25 0.63 -7.80 10.23
N MET A 26 0.62 -6.93 9.21
CA MET A 26 0.98 -7.36 7.87
C MET A 26 2.43 -7.86 7.87
N PRO A 27 2.73 -9.01 7.22
CA PRO A 27 4.11 -9.44 7.01
C PRO A 27 4.93 -8.33 6.38
N TYR A 28 6.17 -8.21 6.82
CA TYR A 28 7.12 -7.17 6.41
C TYR A 28 6.78 -5.75 6.86
N SER A 29 5.65 -5.51 7.53
CA SER A 29 5.42 -4.23 8.18
C SER A 29 6.19 -4.17 9.50
N THR A 30 6.70 -2.99 9.83
CA THR A 30 7.45 -2.80 11.07
C THR A 30 6.48 -2.73 12.26
N GLY A 31 6.67 -3.59 13.25
CA GLY A 31 5.82 -3.63 14.43
C GLY A 31 4.36 -3.87 14.04
N ARG A 32 3.47 -3.04 14.57
CA ARG A 32 2.04 -3.11 14.26
C ARG A 32 1.57 -1.84 13.53
N THR A 33 2.40 -1.28 12.69
CA THR A 33 2.05 -0.04 11.97
C THR A 33 1.00 -0.25 10.89
N LEU A 34 0.82 -1.50 10.46
CA LEU A 34 -0.21 -1.88 9.48
C LEU A 34 -0.72 -3.27 9.82
N THR A 35 -2.00 -3.40 10.09
CA THR A 35 -2.65 -4.69 10.34
C THR A 35 -3.26 -5.25 9.08
N VAL A 36 -3.56 -6.56 9.10
CA VAL A 36 -4.29 -7.23 8.01
C VAL A 36 -5.61 -6.52 7.75
N ARG A 37 -6.35 -6.17 8.80
CA ARG A 37 -7.64 -5.47 8.68
C ARG A 37 -7.50 -4.12 7.98
N GLU A 38 -6.49 -3.35 8.34
CA GLU A 38 -6.25 -2.05 7.70
C GLU A 38 -5.90 -2.21 6.22
N PHE A 39 -5.08 -3.21 5.91
CA PHE A 39 -4.72 -3.50 4.52
C PHE A 39 -5.91 -4.02 3.71
N ARG A 40 -6.70 -4.92 4.29
CA ARG A 40 -7.93 -5.45 3.66
C ARG A 40 -8.95 -4.36 3.39
N GLY A 41 -9.16 -3.46 4.34
CA GLY A 41 -10.21 -2.46 4.27
C GLY A 41 -11.59 -3.08 4.06
N LYS A 42 -12.28 -2.67 3.01
CA LYS A 42 -13.63 -3.14 2.67
C LYS A 42 -13.65 -4.37 1.77
N SER A 43 -12.51 -4.91 1.40
CA SER A 43 -12.46 -6.11 0.57
C SER A 43 -12.91 -7.34 1.36
N ASN A 44 -13.68 -8.21 0.72
CA ASN A 44 -14.10 -9.50 1.28
C ASN A 44 -13.20 -10.65 0.83
N SER A 45 -12.07 -10.37 0.21
CA SER A 45 -11.20 -11.42 -0.30
C SER A 45 -10.61 -12.28 0.81
N PRO A 46 -10.72 -13.61 0.73
CA PRO A 46 -10.00 -14.49 1.65
C PRO A 46 -8.50 -14.56 1.34
N VAL A 47 -8.09 -14.09 0.17
CA VAL A 47 -6.69 -14.04 -0.25
C VAL A 47 -6.34 -12.59 -0.56
N LEU A 48 -5.30 -12.10 0.09
CA LEU A 48 -4.76 -10.77 -0.14
C LEU A 48 -3.39 -10.90 -0.83
N TRP A 49 -2.94 -9.86 -1.49
CA TRP A 49 -1.61 -9.86 -2.10
C TRP A 49 -0.98 -8.48 -2.05
N THR A 50 0.34 -8.48 -1.97
CA THR A 50 1.17 -7.27 -1.99
C THR A 50 2.59 -7.64 -2.44
N THR A 51 3.51 -6.71 -2.30
CA THR A 51 4.92 -6.90 -2.60
C THR A 51 5.78 -6.51 -1.40
N ILE A 52 6.97 -7.08 -1.28
CA ILE A 52 7.93 -6.64 -0.26
C ILE A 52 8.28 -5.16 -0.47
N ALA A 53 8.45 -4.73 -1.71
CA ALA A 53 8.77 -3.34 -2.03
C ALA A 53 7.71 -2.37 -1.51
N ALA A 54 6.42 -2.71 -1.63
CA ALA A 54 5.35 -1.88 -1.09
C ALA A 54 5.40 -1.81 0.44
N MET A 55 5.67 -2.92 1.12
CA MET A 55 5.80 -2.96 2.57
C MET A 55 7.01 -2.16 3.06
N GLU A 56 8.13 -2.28 2.37
CA GLU A 56 9.32 -1.48 2.70
C GLU A 56 9.05 0.02 2.54
N ALA A 57 8.40 0.41 1.46
CA ALA A 57 8.03 1.81 1.23
C ALA A 57 7.07 2.33 2.30
N TRP A 58 6.10 1.51 2.71
CA TRP A 58 5.22 1.83 3.83
C TRP A 58 6.02 2.07 5.11
N ASN A 59 6.93 1.17 5.45
CA ASN A 59 7.74 1.28 6.66
C ASN A 59 8.56 2.57 6.69
N LEU A 60 9.18 2.92 5.57
CA LEU A 60 9.96 4.16 5.45
C LEU A 60 9.07 5.38 5.64
N THR A 61 7.91 5.41 5.01
CA THR A 61 6.96 6.51 5.10
C THR A 61 6.42 6.66 6.53
N ARG A 62 6.02 5.55 7.13
CA ARG A 62 5.50 5.51 8.49
C ARG A 62 6.52 6.03 9.50
N ARG A 63 7.78 5.63 9.34
CA ARG A 63 8.89 6.10 10.18
C ARG A 63 9.18 7.58 9.95
N LYS A 64 9.18 8.01 8.70
CA LYS A 64 9.45 9.41 8.34
C LYS A 64 8.37 10.35 8.88
N TYR A 65 7.11 9.94 8.79
CA TYR A 65 6.01 10.71 9.37
C TYR A 65 6.06 10.67 10.91
N GLY A 66 6.47 9.56 11.50
CA GLY A 66 6.71 9.40 12.94
C GLY A 66 5.47 9.17 13.79
N ARG A 67 4.30 9.04 13.21
CA ARG A 67 3.03 8.85 13.91
C ARG A 67 2.14 7.86 13.17
N GLY A 68 1.01 7.49 13.77
CA GLY A 68 0.01 6.65 13.14
C GLY A 68 -0.55 7.30 11.87
N ILE A 69 -0.73 6.49 10.84
CA ILE A 69 -1.32 6.90 9.57
C ILE A 69 -2.61 6.09 9.38
N PRO A 70 -3.79 6.73 9.39
CA PRO A 70 -5.03 6.00 9.15
C PRO A 70 -5.14 5.63 7.67
N VAL A 71 -5.36 4.34 7.42
CA VAL A 71 -5.50 3.79 6.07
C VAL A 71 -6.97 3.65 5.73
N GLY A 72 -7.41 4.36 4.70
CA GLY A 72 -8.79 4.26 4.21
C GLY A 72 -8.96 3.13 3.20
N TYR A 73 -8.04 3.06 2.24
CA TYR A 73 -8.03 2.01 1.22
C TYR A 73 -6.61 1.58 0.94
N ALA A 74 -6.39 0.26 0.88
CA ALA A 74 -5.16 -0.31 0.38
C ALA A 74 -5.48 -1.39 -0.66
N PHE A 75 -5.83 -2.59 -0.24
CA PHE A 75 -6.13 -3.69 -1.14
C PHE A 75 -7.58 -3.65 -1.64
N ARG A 76 -7.77 -3.97 -2.96
CA ARG A 76 -9.08 -4.24 -3.57
C ARG A 76 -8.92 -5.25 -4.68
N ARG A 77 -9.93 -6.10 -4.86
CA ARG A 77 -10.03 -6.89 -6.09
C ARG A 77 -10.72 -6.06 -7.18
N ILE A 78 -10.34 -6.28 -8.43
CA ILE A 78 -10.84 -5.46 -9.55
C ILE A 78 -12.38 -5.48 -9.64
N TRP A 79 -13.01 -6.62 -9.37
CA TRP A 79 -14.46 -6.73 -9.43
C TRP A 79 -15.17 -6.17 -8.21
N GLU A 80 -14.47 -5.77 -7.19
CA GLU A 80 -15.05 -5.06 -6.05
C GLU A 80 -15.27 -3.58 -6.34
N GLY A 81 -14.62 -3.08 -7.39
CA GLY A 81 -14.82 -1.72 -7.86
C GLY A 81 -14.27 -0.65 -6.95
N GLY A 82 -14.72 0.57 -7.17
CA GLY A 82 -14.34 1.73 -6.36
C GLY A 82 -13.08 2.46 -6.83
N HIS A 83 -12.36 1.91 -7.80
CA HIS A 83 -11.14 2.49 -8.37
C HIS A 83 -11.15 2.35 -9.89
N GLY A 84 -10.28 3.10 -10.56
CA GLY A 84 -10.09 2.96 -12.00
C GLY A 84 -9.57 1.58 -12.40
N THR A 85 -9.79 1.17 -13.65
CA THR A 85 -9.48 -0.19 -14.11
C THR A 85 -7.99 -0.55 -14.04
N ARG A 86 -7.12 0.45 -13.97
CA ARG A 86 -5.66 0.26 -13.84
C ARG A 86 -5.15 0.67 -12.46
N SER A 87 -6.02 0.71 -11.48
CA SER A 87 -5.65 1.12 -10.13
C SER A 87 -4.62 0.18 -9.51
N GLN A 88 -3.60 0.75 -8.88
CA GLN A 88 -2.57 0.01 -8.17
C GLN A 88 -3.11 -0.68 -6.91
N HIS A 89 -4.28 -0.29 -6.43
CA HIS A 89 -4.97 -0.99 -5.34
C HIS A 89 -5.26 -2.45 -5.69
N TYR A 90 -5.52 -2.74 -6.96
CA TYR A 90 -5.78 -4.11 -7.41
C TYR A 90 -4.53 -5.00 -7.40
N ALA A 91 -3.36 -4.40 -7.36
CA ALA A 91 -2.10 -5.12 -7.16
C ALA A 91 -1.67 -5.19 -5.70
N GLY A 92 -2.40 -4.53 -4.80
CA GLY A 92 -2.05 -4.51 -3.39
C GLY A 92 -0.83 -3.65 -3.06
N VAL A 93 -0.52 -2.66 -3.89
CA VAL A 93 0.69 -1.83 -3.73
C VAL A 93 0.37 -0.35 -3.58
N ALA A 94 -0.89 0.00 -3.38
CA ALA A 94 -1.34 1.38 -3.25
C ALA A 94 -2.00 1.62 -1.90
N PHE A 95 -1.90 2.85 -1.42
CA PHE A 95 -2.48 3.28 -0.17
C PHE A 95 -3.17 4.64 -0.36
N ASP A 96 -4.41 4.72 0.08
CA ASP A 96 -5.14 5.98 0.27
C ASP A 96 -5.28 6.19 1.77
N VAL A 97 -4.65 7.23 2.28
CA VAL A 97 -4.52 7.44 3.72
C VAL A 97 -4.94 8.85 4.13
N GLY A 98 -5.16 9.05 5.42
CA GLY A 98 -5.37 10.37 5.99
C GLY A 98 -6.74 10.98 5.75
N GLN A 99 -7.74 10.18 5.41
CA GLN A 99 -9.10 10.68 5.16
C GLN A 99 -9.71 11.39 6.37
N THR A 100 -9.34 10.99 7.57
CA THR A 100 -9.82 11.58 8.82
C THR A 100 -8.92 12.69 9.36
N PHE A 101 -7.80 12.94 8.69
CA PHE A 101 -6.81 13.92 9.12
C PHE A 101 -7.12 15.31 8.55
N SER A 102 -6.53 16.33 9.17
CA SER A 102 -6.56 17.69 8.67
C SER A 102 -5.71 17.83 7.41
N ARG A 103 -5.92 18.92 6.69
CA ARG A 103 -5.09 19.25 5.53
C ARG A 103 -3.60 19.37 5.89
N THR A 104 -3.29 19.96 7.04
CA THR A 104 -1.91 20.08 7.52
C THR A 104 -1.28 18.72 7.76
N GLN A 105 -2.01 17.80 8.39
CA GLN A 105 -1.53 16.43 8.62
C GLN A 105 -1.35 15.68 7.30
N ARG A 106 -2.30 15.80 6.38
CA ARG A 106 -2.17 15.17 5.05
C ARG A 106 -0.97 15.70 4.28
N THR A 107 -0.71 17.00 4.35
CA THR A 107 0.48 17.60 3.73
C THR A 107 1.76 17.02 4.33
N ALA A 108 1.80 16.83 5.65
CA ALA A 108 2.95 16.22 6.31
C ALA A 108 3.17 14.78 5.86
N ILE A 109 2.11 13.99 5.70
CA ILE A 109 2.20 12.62 5.19
C ILE A 109 2.69 12.62 3.74
N TYR A 110 2.15 13.48 2.91
CA TYR A 110 2.56 13.65 1.51
C TYR A 110 4.06 13.96 1.41
N ASN A 111 4.54 14.91 2.19
CA ASN A 111 5.95 15.28 2.20
C ASN A 111 6.82 14.12 2.71
N ALA A 112 6.38 13.41 3.73
CA ALA A 112 7.07 12.23 4.23
C ALA A 112 7.19 11.15 3.15
N ALA A 113 6.10 10.82 2.48
CA ALA A 113 6.08 9.83 1.40
C ALA A 113 7.04 10.20 0.28
N ARG A 114 6.99 11.44 -0.18
CA ARG A 114 7.89 11.91 -1.25
C ARG A 114 9.34 11.88 -0.82
N SER A 115 9.64 12.28 0.40
CA SER A 115 11.02 12.37 0.89
C SER A 115 11.70 11.02 1.00
N THR A 116 10.95 9.91 1.10
CA THR A 116 11.53 8.57 1.16
C THR A 116 12.18 8.14 -0.15
N GLY A 117 11.70 8.66 -1.27
CA GLY A 117 12.11 8.19 -2.60
C GLY A 117 11.73 6.74 -2.89
N ALA A 118 10.92 6.13 -2.05
CA ALA A 118 10.61 4.69 -2.13
C ALA A 118 9.36 4.37 -2.97
N TRP A 119 8.47 5.36 -3.16
CA TRP A 119 7.25 5.16 -3.93
C TRP A 119 7.46 5.37 -5.42
N GLY A 120 6.78 4.59 -6.23
CA GLY A 120 6.76 4.79 -7.67
C GLY A 120 5.94 5.99 -8.07
N TYR A 121 4.93 6.33 -7.26
CA TYR A 121 4.07 7.48 -7.50
C TYR A 121 3.52 8.00 -6.18
N VAL A 122 3.57 9.31 -6.01
CA VAL A 122 2.85 10.01 -4.93
C VAL A 122 1.97 11.05 -5.62
N GLU A 123 0.66 10.84 -5.57
CA GLU A 123 -0.28 11.66 -6.31
C GLU A 123 -0.29 13.10 -5.75
N PRO A 124 -0.27 14.12 -6.62
CA PRO A 124 -0.31 15.51 -6.15
C PRO A 124 -1.53 15.79 -5.29
N LEU A 125 -1.35 16.52 -4.19
CA LEU A 125 -2.44 16.83 -3.26
C LEU A 125 -3.61 17.59 -3.91
N SER A 126 -3.35 18.32 -4.98
CA SER A 126 -4.40 18.98 -5.75
C SER A 126 -5.39 18.00 -6.38
N GLN A 127 -4.96 16.76 -6.61
CA GLN A 127 -5.78 15.71 -7.19
C GLN A 127 -6.48 14.85 -6.14
N THR A 128 -5.99 14.89 -4.89
CA THR A 128 -6.55 14.14 -3.77
C THR A 128 -6.81 15.08 -2.60
N PRO A 129 -7.86 15.92 -2.69
CA PRO A 129 -8.06 16.99 -1.70
C PRO A 129 -8.41 16.50 -0.30
N THR A 130 -8.88 15.25 -0.16
CA THR A 130 -9.33 14.71 1.14
C THR A 130 -8.57 13.46 1.58
N TRP A 131 -7.53 13.06 0.86
CA TRP A 131 -6.66 11.93 1.22
C TRP A 131 -5.27 12.11 0.62
N VAL A 132 -4.37 11.18 0.92
CA VAL A 132 -3.06 11.10 0.28
C VAL A 132 -2.96 9.75 -0.39
N HIS A 133 -2.60 9.74 -1.68
CA HIS A 133 -2.38 8.50 -2.43
C HIS A 133 -0.91 8.33 -2.75
N PHE A 134 -0.37 7.15 -2.46
CA PHE A 134 0.94 6.72 -2.92
C PHE A 134 0.94 5.24 -3.25
N ASP A 135 1.73 4.87 -4.22
CA ASP A 135 1.83 3.48 -4.63
C ASP A 135 3.25 3.10 -5.07
N ARG A 136 3.54 1.82 -4.93
CA ARG A 136 4.82 1.23 -5.35
C ARG A 136 4.63 0.47 -6.65
N ARG A 137 4.26 1.22 -7.69
CA ARG A 137 4.12 0.65 -9.04
C ARG A 137 5.49 0.35 -9.63
N TYR A 138 5.55 -0.65 -10.48
CA TYR A 138 6.66 -0.85 -11.38
C TYR A 138 6.50 0.06 -12.60
N GLY A 139 7.56 0.22 -13.38
CA GLY A 139 7.51 1.05 -14.57
C GLY A 139 7.92 2.50 -14.34
N THR A 140 8.17 2.92 -13.12
CA THR A 140 8.83 4.17 -12.81
C THR A 140 10.33 4.02 -13.03
N PRO A 141 11.15 5.08 -12.93
CA PRO A 141 12.51 4.99 -13.49
C PRO A 141 13.28 3.72 -13.16
N ALA A 142 13.10 3.17 -11.98
CA ALA A 142 13.80 1.97 -11.53
C ALA A 142 13.14 0.65 -11.93
N CYS A 143 11.87 0.66 -12.28
CA CYS A 143 11.07 -0.56 -12.48
C CYS A 143 10.18 -0.40 -13.70
N ARG A 144 10.73 -0.59 -14.85
CA ARG A 144 10.01 -0.35 -16.11
C ARG A 144 9.21 -1.58 -16.56
N GLY A 145 8.17 -1.32 -17.33
CA GLY A 145 7.46 -2.33 -18.10
C GLY A 145 6.38 -3.06 -17.38
N THR A 146 6.32 -2.96 -16.05
CA THR A 146 5.22 -3.54 -15.29
C THR A 146 4.44 -2.46 -14.59
N THR A 147 3.18 -2.69 -14.42
CA THR A 147 2.30 -1.85 -13.63
C THR A 147 1.80 -2.67 -12.47
N ALA A 148 1.32 -1.99 -11.45
CA ALA A 148 0.62 -2.65 -10.36
C ALA A 148 1.44 -3.63 -9.52
N GLY A 149 2.75 -3.74 -9.71
CA GLY A 149 3.60 -4.60 -8.91
C GLY A 149 3.39 -6.10 -9.06
N TYR A 150 2.73 -6.53 -10.12
CA TYR A 150 2.57 -7.96 -10.39
C TYR A 150 3.88 -8.59 -10.83
N PRO A 151 4.12 -9.85 -10.48
CA PRO A 151 5.15 -10.64 -11.13
C PRO A 151 4.80 -10.85 -12.60
N THR A 152 5.75 -10.67 -13.46
CA THR A 152 5.57 -10.83 -14.91
C THR A 152 6.48 -11.90 -15.47
#